data_c62c372a4ce1ea7eb6f1147dfb2aa83b
#
_entry.id   c62c372a4ce1ea7eb6f1147dfb2aa83b
#
_cell.length_a   1.000
_cell.length_b   1.000
_cell.length_c   1.000
_cell.angle_alpha   90.00
_cell.angle_beta   90.00
_cell.angle_gamma   90.00
#
_symmetry.space_group_name_H-M   'P 1'
#
loop_
_entity.id
_entity.type
_entity.pdbx_description
1 polymer ?
#
loop_
_entity_poly.entity_id
_entity_poly.type
_entity_poly.pdbx_seq_one_letter_code
_entity_poly.pdbx_strand_id
1 'polypeptide(L)'
;MDSVPFINLGFIIKPEKWDANLAHFTLSLTFSPSTGITCALLHILLKSELKKTLDRLKELKQIAWHPLLLPTILLELRTESIALNLMKVKLALYKVEKDNGTHKNYQDRQHHRKAGYYATGPAVWKREGFDSMPGILTSIASDCALFDAKCQINEELLDWIEEMNTKFSINILDSKTNNRYHSSNIVCRKISIMRTWLKNNRIRSVYLGHRAEVQVQAVRKPPLELLSNSFIQAELEVNTNS
;
A
#
# COMPACT_ATOMS: atom_id res chain seq x y z
N MET A 1 -51.92 7.95 4.25
CA MET A 1 -50.48 8.01 4.65
C MET A 1 -49.93 6.63 4.45
N ASP A 2 -49.42 6.36 3.26
CA ASP A 2 -48.85 5.07 2.93
C ASP A 2 -47.55 4.92 3.66
N SER A 3 -47.49 3.95 4.58
CA SER A 3 -46.27 3.61 5.30
C SER A 3 -45.26 3.04 4.29
N VAL A 4 -44.30 3.87 3.88
CA VAL A 4 -43.15 3.37 3.10
C VAL A 4 -42.51 2.24 3.90
N PRO A 5 -42.39 1.03 3.34
CA PRO A 5 -41.82 -0.10 4.06
C PRO A 5 -40.39 0.26 4.44
N PHE A 6 -40.09 0.30 5.75
CA PHE A 6 -38.77 0.49 6.27
C PHE A 6 -37.88 -0.70 5.85
N ILE A 7 -37.13 -0.52 4.77
CA ILE A 7 -36.20 -1.54 4.28
C ILE A 7 -35.01 -1.54 5.26
N ASN A 8 -34.83 -2.64 5.99
CA ASN A 8 -33.62 -2.89 6.74
C ASN A 8 -32.45 -2.94 5.77
N LEU A 9 -31.44 -2.08 5.97
CA LEU A 9 -30.26 -2.05 5.14
C LEU A 9 -29.30 -3.13 5.66
N GLY A 10 -29.01 -4.14 4.84
CA GLY A 10 -28.05 -5.18 5.17
C GLY A 10 -27.01 -5.31 4.06
N PHE A 11 -25.74 -5.47 4.43
CA PHE A 11 -24.68 -5.75 3.48
C PHE A 11 -23.55 -6.59 4.11
N ILE A 12 -22.81 -7.28 3.25
CA ILE A 12 -21.65 -8.07 3.63
C ILE A 12 -20.46 -7.54 2.84
N ILE A 13 -19.39 -7.17 3.55
CA ILE A 13 -18.10 -6.79 2.97
C ILE A 13 -17.12 -7.91 3.26
N LYS A 14 -16.56 -8.50 2.21
CA LYS A 14 -15.52 -9.53 2.30
C LYS A 14 -14.43 -9.19 1.28
N PRO A 15 -13.43 -8.40 1.66
CA PRO A 15 -12.32 -8.12 0.76
C PRO A 15 -11.58 -9.40 0.41
N GLU A 16 -11.11 -9.49 -0.81
CA GLU A 16 -10.39 -10.65 -1.29
C GLU A 16 -9.13 -10.93 -0.45
N LYS A 17 -8.86 -12.21 -0.22
CA LYS A 17 -7.74 -12.67 0.60
C LYS A 17 -6.52 -12.93 -0.30
N TRP A 18 -5.70 -11.90 -0.49
CA TRP A 18 -4.53 -11.99 -1.37
C TRP A 18 -3.20 -12.19 -0.61
N ASP A 19 -3.17 -11.98 0.70
CA ASP A 19 -1.95 -12.06 1.49
C ASP A 19 -2.26 -12.26 2.98
N ALA A 20 -1.48 -13.13 3.64
CA ALA A 20 -1.62 -13.42 5.06
C ALA A 20 -1.28 -12.23 5.98
N ASN A 21 -0.58 -11.22 5.46
CA ASN A 21 -0.08 -10.07 6.21
C ASN A 21 -0.97 -8.83 6.17
N LEU A 22 -2.08 -8.87 5.42
CA LEU A 22 -3.02 -7.76 5.38
C LEU A 22 -4.20 -7.98 6.32
N ALA A 23 -4.73 -6.86 6.81
CA ALA A 23 -5.99 -6.80 7.54
C ALA A 23 -7.10 -7.53 6.79
N HIS A 24 -7.32 -8.79 7.16
CA HIS A 24 -8.43 -9.58 6.66
C HIS A 24 -9.60 -9.44 7.60
N PHE A 25 -10.69 -8.95 7.06
CA PHE A 25 -11.94 -8.92 7.81
C PHE A 25 -13.10 -9.43 6.95
N THR A 26 -14.11 -9.93 7.61
CA THR A 26 -15.43 -10.11 7.03
C THR A 26 -16.41 -9.35 7.92
N LEU A 27 -17.16 -8.45 7.32
CA LEU A 27 -18.14 -7.63 8.01
C LEU A 27 -19.52 -7.94 7.44
N SER A 28 -20.44 -8.37 8.31
CA SER A 28 -21.87 -8.37 8.04
C SER A 28 -22.50 -7.27 8.88
N LEU A 29 -23.31 -6.42 8.27
CA LEU A 29 -23.90 -5.28 8.95
C LEU A 29 -25.37 -5.14 8.57
N THR A 30 -26.19 -4.83 9.56
CA THR A 30 -27.60 -4.49 9.38
C THR A 30 -27.89 -3.18 10.09
N PHE A 31 -28.72 -2.36 9.49
CA PHE A 31 -29.19 -1.10 10.03
C PHE A 31 -30.70 -1.01 9.98
N SER A 32 -31.32 -0.66 11.09
CA SER A 32 -32.76 -0.42 11.19
C SER A 32 -33.03 1.09 11.24
N PRO A 33 -33.59 1.69 10.18
CA PRO A 33 -33.91 3.11 10.16
C PRO A 33 -34.91 3.54 11.23
N SER A 34 -35.85 2.65 11.59
CA SER A 34 -36.91 2.93 12.57
C SER A 34 -36.36 3.06 13.99
N THR A 35 -35.37 2.27 14.36
CA THR A 35 -34.76 2.28 15.69
C THR A 35 -33.49 3.08 15.74
N GLY A 36 -32.88 3.36 14.58
CA GLY A 36 -31.54 3.98 14.48
C GLY A 36 -30.42 3.07 14.96
N ILE A 37 -30.66 1.75 15.07
CA ILE A 37 -29.68 0.79 15.59
C ILE A 37 -28.93 0.14 14.43
N THR A 38 -27.60 0.14 14.57
CA THR A 38 -26.70 -0.62 13.70
C THR A 38 -26.19 -1.85 14.44
N CYS A 39 -26.39 -3.03 13.84
CA CYS A 39 -25.83 -4.28 14.32
C CYS A 39 -24.75 -4.75 13.34
N ALA A 40 -23.59 -5.16 13.86
CA ALA A 40 -22.51 -5.64 13.03
C ALA A 40 -21.90 -6.93 13.59
N LEU A 41 -21.65 -7.89 12.70
CA LEU A 41 -20.84 -9.07 12.96
C LEU A 41 -19.50 -8.88 12.23
N LEU A 42 -18.43 -8.78 12.98
CA LEU A 42 -17.08 -8.54 12.47
C LEU A 42 -16.19 -9.73 12.78
N HIS A 43 -15.64 -10.34 11.75
CA HIS A 43 -14.61 -11.36 11.87
C HIS A 43 -13.27 -10.75 11.43
N ILE A 44 -12.31 -10.71 12.33
CA ILE A 44 -10.93 -10.21 12.11
C ILE A 44 -9.95 -11.30 12.54
N LEU A 45 -8.90 -11.53 11.74
CA LEU A 45 -7.90 -12.55 12.04
C LEU A 45 -6.91 -12.12 13.13
N LEU A 46 -6.56 -10.84 13.18
CA LEU A 46 -5.52 -10.33 14.07
C LEU A 46 -6.11 -9.56 15.27
N LYS A 47 -5.77 -9.99 16.48
CA LYS A 47 -6.18 -9.30 17.72
C LYS A 47 -5.75 -7.82 17.77
N SER A 48 -4.58 -7.51 17.23
CA SER A 48 -4.07 -6.14 17.16
C SER A 48 -4.95 -5.22 16.31
N GLU A 49 -5.52 -5.73 15.23
CA GLU A 49 -6.42 -4.98 14.35
C GLU A 49 -7.79 -4.81 14.98
N LEU A 50 -8.29 -5.85 15.65
CA LEU A 50 -9.52 -5.74 16.43
C LEU A 50 -9.40 -4.64 17.49
N LYS A 51 -8.27 -4.61 18.22
CA LYS A 51 -8.00 -3.57 19.20
C LYS A 51 -8.03 -2.17 18.56
N LYS A 52 -7.29 -1.96 17.46
CA LYS A 52 -7.29 -0.68 16.74
C LYS A 52 -8.69 -0.29 16.27
N THR A 53 -9.47 -1.24 15.74
CA THR A 53 -10.85 -1.00 15.31
C THR A 53 -11.72 -0.52 16.48
N LEU A 54 -11.62 -1.20 17.63
CA LEU A 54 -12.37 -0.83 18.83
C LEU A 54 -11.94 0.52 19.39
N ASP A 55 -10.65 0.83 19.38
CA ASP A 55 -10.14 2.13 19.84
C ASP A 55 -10.64 3.27 18.94
N ARG A 56 -10.62 3.09 17.60
CA ARG A 56 -11.21 4.06 16.66
C ARG A 56 -12.73 4.23 16.84
N LEU A 57 -13.45 3.14 17.08
CA LEU A 57 -14.89 3.21 17.39
C LEU A 57 -15.16 3.99 18.69
N LYS A 58 -14.35 3.80 19.72
CA LYS A 58 -14.45 4.57 20.97
C LYS A 58 -14.21 6.05 20.77
N GLU A 59 -13.22 6.43 19.96
CA GLU A 59 -12.95 7.83 19.60
C GLU A 59 -14.14 8.48 18.89
N LEU A 60 -14.85 7.70 18.07
CA LEU A 60 -15.99 8.15 17.26
C LEU A 60 -17.35 7.72 17.83
N LYS A 61 -17.43 7.47 19.14
CA LYS A 61 -18.64 6.98 19.81
C LYS A 61 -19.90 7.80 19.53
N GLN A 62 -19.75 9.11 19.32
CA GLN A 62 -20.88 10.01 19.03
C GLN A 62 -21.61 9.70 17.73
N ILE A 63 -20.90 9.08 16.78
CA ILE A 63 -21.42 8.69 15.47
C ILE A 63 -21.40 7.16 15.26
N ALA A 64 -21.22 6.38 16.34
CA ALA A 64 -21.11 4.91 16.27
C ALA A 64 -22.39 4.23 15.76
N TRP A 65 -23.52 4.90 15.84
CA TRP A 65 -24.80 4.46 15.27
C TRP A 65 -24.84 4.51 13.72
N HIS A 66 -23.93 5.27 13.09
CA HIS A 66 -23.92 5.43 11.62
C HIS A 66 -23.48 4.13 10.94
N PRO A 67 -24.29 3.53 10.04
CA PRO A 67 -24.04 2.19 9.51
C PRO A 67 -22.72 2.08 8.72
N LEU A 68 -22.27 3.16 8.10
CA LEU A 68 -21.05 3.18 7.30
C LEU A 68 -19.78 3.54 8.09
N LEU A 69 -19.90 3.84 9.38
CA LEU A 69 -18.71 4.18 10.18
C LEU A 69 -17.75 3.00 10.31
N LEU A 70 -18.27 1.82 10.67
CA LEU A 70 -17.40 0.65 10.84
C LEU A 70 -16.72 0.21 9.54
N PRO A 71 -17.41 0.10 8.38
CA PRO A 71 -16.73 -0.13 7.09
C PRO A 71 -15.64 0.90 6.79
N THR A 72 -15.90 2.17 7.06
CA THR A 72 -14.94 3.27 6.85
C THR A 72 -13.70 3.11 7.70
N ILE A 73 -13.84 2.76 8.99
CA ILE A 73 -12.71 2.51 9.91
C ILE A 73 -11.88 1.32 9.43
N LEU A 74 -12.53 0.22 9.02
CA LEU A 74 -11.83 -0.97 8.54
C LEU A 74 -11.04 -0.69 7.26
N LEU A 75 -11.60 0.10 6.37
CA LEU A 75 -10.92 0.52 5.14
C LEU A 75 -9.76 1.50 5.42
N GLU A 76 -9.91 2.38 6.41
CA GLU A 76 -8.84 3.26 6.89
C GLU A 76 -7.64 2.42 7.40
N LEU A 77 -7.88 1.45 8.27
CA LEU A 77 -6.84 0.54 8.78
C LEU A 77 -6.16 -0.27 7.67
N ARG A 78 -6.93 -0.71 6.68
CA ARG A 78 -6.38 -1.42 5.51
C ARG A 78 -5.49 -0.50 4.66
N THR A 79 -5.89 0.74 4.46
CA THR A 79 -5.12 1.75 3.74
C THR A 79 -3.81 2.08 4.47
N GLU A 80 -3.85 2.22 5.80
CA GLU A 80 -2.66 2.37 6.65
C GLU A 80 -1.72 1.16 6.51
N SER A 81 -2.26 -0.05 6.51
CA SER A 81 -1.47 -1.28 6.36
C SER A 81 -0.75 -1.34 5.00
N ILE A 82 -1.42 -0.95 3.92
CA ILE A 82 -0.78 -0.83 2.59
C ILE A 82 0.38 0.16 2.63
N ALA A 83 0.18 1.35 3.20
CA ALA A 83 1.22 2.37 3.29
C ALA A 83 2.45 1.89 4.08
N LEU A 84 2.24 1.18 5.19
CA LEU A 84 3.31 0.60 6.01
C LEU A 84 4.09 -0.49 5.25
N ASN A 85 3.40 -1.34 4.50
CA ASN A 85 4.06 -2.39 3.72
C ASN A 85 4.82 -1.81 2.51
N LEU A 86 4.29 -0.79 1.84
CA LEU A 86 5.02 -0.05 0.81
C LEU A 86 6.29 0.61 1.37
N MET A 87 6.27 1.07 2.62
CA MET A 87 7.48 1.57 3.27
C MET A 87 8.52 0.49 3.46
N LYS A 88 8.14 -0.74 3.85
CA LYS A 88 9.06 -1.88 3.96
C LYS A 88 9.68 -2.24 2.62
N VAL A 89 8.85 -2.29 1.56
CA VAL A 89 9.31 -2.55 0.19
C VAL A 89 10.31 -1.47 -0.28
N LYS A 90 10.01 -0.19 -0.01
CA LYS A 90 10.94 0.91 -0.28
C LYS A 90 12.27 0.72 0.41
N LEU A 91 12.27 0.33 1.69
CA LEU A 91 13.51 0.10 2.44
C LEU A 91 14.30 -1.10 1.91
N ALA A 92 13.62 -2.17 1.50
CA ALA A 92 14.25 -3.33 0.87
C ALA A 92 14.93 -2.95 -0.46
N LEU A 93 14.22 -2.22 -1.33
CA LEU A 93 14.79 -1.71 -2.59
C LEU A 93 15.98 -0.78 -2.35
N TYR A 94 15.85 0.13 -1.38
CA TYR A 94 16.94 1.03 -1.00
C TYR A 94 18.20 0.28 -0.55
N LYS A 95 18.01 -0.83 0.22
CA LYS A 95 19.13 -1.67 0.64
C LYS A 95 19.84 -2.29 -0.56
N VAL A 96 19.08 -2.88 -1.48
CA VAL A 96 19.65 -3.48 -2.70
C VAL A 96 20.40 -2.44 -3.53
N GLU A 97 19.83 -1.26 -3.74
CA GLU A 97 20.48 -0.18 -4.49
C GLU A 97 21.74 0.35 -3.82
N LYS A 98 21.74 0.40 -2.49
CA LYS A 98 22.93 0.79 -1.72
C LYS A 98 24.03 -0.27 -1.86
N ASP A 99 23.68 -1.54 -1.77
CA ASP A 99 24.60 -2.65 -1.87
C ASP A 99 25.20 -2.74 -3.29
N ASN A 100 24.40 -2.38 -4.30
CA ASN A 100 24.82 -2.31 -5.72
C ASN A 100 25.53 -0.99 -6.11
N GLY A 101 25.62 0.00 -5.22
CA GLY A 101 26.17 1.31 -5.54
C GLY A 101 25.34 2.15 -6.52
N THR A 102 24.11 1.70 -6.85
CA THR A 102 23.22 2.40 -7.81
C THR A 102 22.31 3.42 -7.15
N HIS A 103 22.36 3.55 -5.83
CA HIS A 103 21.51 4.50 -5.11
C HIS A 103 21.92 5.95 -5.43
N LYS A 104 20.98 6.74 -5.95
CA LYS A 104 21.19 8.11 -6.40
C LYS A 104 21.88 9.00 -5.33
N ASN A 105 21.47 8.90 -4.07
CA ASN A 105 22.05 9.67 -2.97
C ASN A 105 23.44 9.15 -2.56
N TYR A 106 23.81 7.95 -2.94
CA TYR A 106 25.14 7.41 -2.67
C TYR A 106 26.17 8.04 -3.61
N GLN A 107 25.82 8.23 -4.87
CA GLN A 107 26.65 8.91 -5.86
C GLN A 107 26.82 10.40 -5.51
N ASP A 108 25.74 11.11 -5.16
CA ASP A 108 25.80 12.52 -4.75
C ASP A 108 26.63 12.75 -3.49
N ARG A 109 26.56 11.86 -2.49
CA ARG A 109 27.37 11.95 -1.27
C ARG A 109 28.86 11.64 -1.51
N GLN A 110 29.19 10.81 -2.50
CA GLN A 110 30.60 10.62 -2.89
C GLN A 110 31.17 11.84 -3.58
N HIS A 111 30.40 12.56 -4.40
CA HIS A 111 30.83 13.83 -4.99
C HIS A 111 31.03 14.93 -3.94
N HIS A 112 30.28 14.93 -2.84
CA HIS A 112 30.45 15.87 -1.73
C HIS A 112 31.50 15.45 -0.70
N ARG A 113 31.90 14.19 -0.63
CA ARG A 113 33.08 13.73 0.13
C ARG A 113 34.33 13.90 -0.70
N LYS A 114 34.68 15.15 -0.88
CA LYS A 114 35.86 15.53 -1.60
C LYS A 114 37.15 14.86 -1.17
N ALA A 115 37.90 14.57 -2.20
CA ALA A 115 39.32 14.81 -2.34
C ALA A 115 40.29 14.05 -1.45
N GLY A 116 39.89 13.02 -0.73
CA GLY A 116 40.82 12.20 0.03
C GLY A 116 40.53 10.72 0.06
N TYR A 117 39.31 10.34 -0.26
CA TYR A 117 38.88 8.95 -0.32
C TYR A 117 38.37 8.58 -1.72
N TYR A 118 39.26 8.62 -2.69
CA TYR A 118 39.09 7.75 -3.83
C TYR A 118 39.37 6.34 -3.33
N ALA A 119 38.35 5.66 -2.88
CA ALA A 119 38.32 4.23 -2.99
C ALA A 119 38.31 3.95 -4.50
N THR A 120 39.50 3.97 -5.05
CA THR A 120 39.83 3.60 -6.41
C THR A 120 39.53 2.14 -6.54
N GLY A 121 38.41 1.84 -7.13
CA GLY A 121 38.02 0.51 -7.55
C GLY A 121 36.55 0.49 -7.81
N PRO A 122 36.07 -0.17 -8.88
CA PRO A 122 34.69 -0.57 -8.97
C PRO A 122 34.36 -1.27 -7.65
N ALA A 123 33.25 -0.89 -7.03
CA ALA A 123 32.80 -1.54 -5.79
C ALA A 123 32.99 -3.03 -5.99
N VAL A 124 33.89 -3.62 -5.20
CA VAL A 124 34.18 -5.05 -5.32
C VAL A 124 32.87 -5.72 -4.98
N TRP A 125 32.16 -6.11 -6.00
CA TRP A 125 30.91 -6.84 -5.90
C TRP A 125 31.22 -8.08 -5.09
N LYS A 126 30.78 -8.11 -3.83
CA LYS A 126 30.86 -9.31 -3.04
C LYS A 126 30.02 -10.33 -3.75
N ARG A 127 30.66 -11.23 -4.50
CA ARG A 127 30.03 -12.27 -5.34
C ARG A 127 28.95 -13.08 -4.63
N GLU A 128 29.07 -13.23 -3.30
CA GLU A 128 28.20 -14.07 -2.49
C GLU A 128 26.72 -13.62 -2.40
N GLY A 129 26.37 -12.39 -2.81
CA GLY A 129 25.00 -11.91 -2.78
C GLY A 129 24.39 -11.61 -4.16
N PHE A 130 25.21 -11.68 -5.21
CA PHE A 130 24.79 -11.22 -6.54
C PHE A 130 23.75 -12.13 -7.20
N ASP A 131 23.87 -13.44 -7.01
CA ASP A 131 22.97 -14.43 -7.61
C ASP A 131 21.53 -14.34 -7.04
N SER A 132 21.37 -13.86 -5.81
CA SER A 132 20.06 -13.70 -5.17
C SER A 132 19.37 -12.36 -5.49
N MET A 133 20.12 -11.35 -5.95
CA MET A 133 19.59 -10.00 -6.19
C MET A 133 18.46 -9.94 -7.23
N PRO A 134 18.56 -10.59 -8.40
CA PRO A 134 17.46 -10.58 -9.36
C PRO A 134 16.16 -11.13 -8.78
N GLY A 135 16.26 -12.19 -7.93
CA GLY A 135 15.11 -12.78 -7.25
C GLY A 135 14.48 -11.79 -6.26
N ILE A 136 15.28 -11.10 -5.46
CA ILE A 136 14.80 -10.08 -4.51
C ILE A 136 14.12 -8.93 -5.26
N LEU A 137 14.73 -8.41 -6.31
CA LEU A 137 14.18 -7.32 -7.11
C LEU A 137 12.88 -7.71 -7.81
N THR A 138 12.81 -8.93 -8.34
CA THR A 138 11.58 -9.47 -8.94
C THR A 138 10.47 -9.61 -7.88
N SER A 139 10.79 -10.06 -6.67
CA SER A 139 9.83 -10.08 -5.56
C SER A 139 9.33 -8.69 -5.21
N ILE A 140 10.22 -7.70 -5.14
CA ILE A 140 9.86 -6.30 -4.89
C ILE A 140 8.92 -5.77 -5.97
N ALA A 141 9.19 -6.03 -7.25
CA ALA A 141 8.33 -5.61 -8.36
C ALA A 141 6.95 -6.27 -8.27
N SER A 142 6.91 -7.57 -7.96
CA SER A 142 5.66 -8.31 -7.75
C SER A 142 4.85 -7.78 -6.56
N ASP A 143 5.49 -7.49 -5.43
CA ASP A 143 4.84 -6.88 -4.26
C ASP A 143 4.26 -5.51 -4.61
N CYS A 144 4.97 -4.70 -5.40
CA CYS A 144 4.49 -3.40 -5.87
C CYS A 144 3.24 -3.55 -6.74
N ALA A 145 3.22 -4.47 -7.69
CA ALA A 145 2.05 -4.74 -8.53
C ALA A 145 0.84 -5.19 -7.67
N LEU A 146 1.08 -6.03 -6.67
CA LEU A 146 0.06 -6.45 -5.72
C LEU A 146 -0.50 -5.27 -4.91
N PHE A 147 0.35 -4.33 -4.46
CA PHE A 147 -0.11 -3.14 -3.74
C PHE A 147 -0.89 -2.18 -4.63
N ASP A 148 -0.55 -2.05 -5.91
CA ASP A 148 -1.34 -1.28 -6.87
C ASP A 148 -2.75 -1.85 -7.01
N ALA A 149 -2.89 -3.16 -7.22
CA ALA A 149 -4.18 -3.84 -7.27
C ALA A 149 -4.99 -3.69 -5.98
N LYS A 150 -4.33 -3.79 -4.80
CA LYS A 150 -4.98 -3.58 -3.51
C LYS A 150 -5.49 -2.15 -3.33
N CYS A 151 -4.75 -1.16 -3.80
CA CYS A 151 -5.20 0.23 -3.80
C CYS A 151 -6.45 0.40 -4.67
N GLN A 152 -6.47 -0.20 -5.85
CA GLN A 152 -7.62 -0.15 -6.75
C GLN A 152 -8.88 -0.76 -6.12
N ILE A 153 -8.79 -1.95 -5.52
CA ILE A 153 -9.91 -2.58 -4.82
C ILE A 153 -10.43 -1.69 -3.67
N ASN A 154 -9.51 -1.05 -2.93
CA ASN A 154 -9.92 -0.15 -1.86
C ASN A 154 -10.57 1.14 -2.40
N GLU A 155 -10.16 1.64 -3.57
CA GLU A 155 -10.83 2.76 -4.25
C GLU A 155 -12.26 2.40 -4.63
N GLU A 156 -12.49 1.21 -5.19
CA GLU A 156 -13.83 0.70 -5.53
C GLU A 156 -14.73 0.56 -4.28
N LEU A 157 -14.16 0.08 -3.16
CA LEU A 157 -14.88 0.04 -1.88
C LEU A 157 -15.21 1.43 -1.33
N LEU A 158 -14.32 2.41 -1.51
CA LEU A 158 -14.59 3.80 -1.15
C LEU A 158 -15.73 4.39 -1.98
N ASP A 159 -15.75 4.14 -3.27
CA ASP A 159 -16.80 4.61 -4.17
C ASP A 159 -18.16 4.04 -3.74
N TRP A 160 -18.18 2.74 -3.42
CA TRP A 160 -19.39 2.12 -2.90
C TRP A 160 -19.86 2.71 -1.55
N ILE A 161 -18.92 2.95 -0.59
CA ILE A 161 -19.27 3.57 0.69
C ILE A 161 -19.80 4.99 0.49
N GLU A 162 -19.22 5.77 -0.44
CA GLU A 162 -19.65 7.12 -0.75
C GLU A 162 -21.05 7.15 -1.36
N GLU A 163 -21.33 6.24 -2.30
CA GLU A 163 -22.68 6.08 -2.89
C GLU A 163 -23.70 5.72 -1.81
N MET A 164 -23.38 4.75 -0.95
CA MET A 164 -24.27 4.33 0.14
C MET A 164 -24.48 5.45 1.16
N ASN A 165 -23.45 6.25 1.47
CA ASN A 165 -23.56 7.39 2.37
C ASN A 165 -24.45 8.50 1.78
N THR A 166 -24.40 8.72 0.49
CA THR A 166 -25.28 9.65 -0.22
C THR A 166 -26.72 9.19 -0.14
N LYS A 167 -27.01 7.90 -0.45
CA LYS A 167 -28.37 7.32 -0.35
C LYS A 167 -28.90 7.37 1.08
N PHE A 168 -28.02 7.11 2.06
CA PHE A 168 -28.38 7.20 3.48
C PHE A 168 -28.75 8.63 3.89
N SER A 169 -27.99 9.61 3.43
CA SER A 169 -28.25 11.04 3.73
C SER A 169 -29.56 11.52 3.12
N ILE A 170 -29.91 11.14 1.90
CA ILE A 170 -31.13 11.54 1.20
C ILE A 170 -32.36 10.98 1.90
N ASN A 171 -32.35 9.69 2.24
CA ASN A 171 -33.49 9.01 2.88
C ASN A 171 -33.80 9.52 4.30
N ILE A 172 -32.90 10.33 4.88
CA ILE A 172 -32.99 10.81 6.26
C ILE A 172 -33.41 12.29 6.33
N LEU A 173 -33.37 13.01 5.20
CA LEU A 173 -33.74 14.45 5.14
C LEU A 173 -35.15 14.74 5.67
N ASP A 174 -36.04 13.74 5.69
CA ASP A 174 -37.38 13.88 6.27
C ASP A 174 -37.42 13.88 7.80
N SER A 175 -36.33 13.55 8.47
CA SER A 175 -36.25 13.55 9.94
C SER A 175 -35.31 14.63 10.44
N LYS A 176 -35.86 15.63 11.14
CA LYS A 176 -35.31 16.88 11.70
C LYS A 176 -34.08 16.76 12.63
N THR A 177 -33.05 15.95 12.33
CA THR A 177 -31.94 15.80 13.25
C THR A 177 -30.61 16.22 12.63
N ASN A 178 -30.11 17.40 13.02
CA ASN A 178 -28.78 17.95 12.70
C ASN A 178 -27.63 16.95 12.91
N ASN A 179 -27.79 16.01 13.84
CA ASN A 179 -26.75 15.01 14.16
C ASN A 179 -26.47 14.02 13.03
N ARG A 180 -27.48 13.71 12.20
CA ARG A 180 -27.35 12.75 11.11
C ARG A 180 -26.58 13.32 9.93
N TYR A 181 -26.83 14.57 9.58
CA TYR A 181 -26.06 15.29 8.57
C TYR A 181 -24.59 15.42 8.97
N HIS A 182 -24.34 15.71 10.25
CA HIS A 182 -22.99 15.83 10.79
C HIS A 182 -22.21 14.50 10.69
N SER A 183 -22.83 13.37 11.01
CA SER A 183 -22.17 12.06 10.93
C SER A 183 -21.84 11.63 9.50
N SER A 184 -22.74 11.86 8.54
CA SER A 184 -22.47 11.60 7.12
C SER A 184 -21.33 12.47 6.61
N ASN A 185 -21.23 13.73 7.06
CA ASN A 185 -20.13 14.62 6.71
C ASN A 185 -18.77 14.13 7.24
N ILE A 186 -18.73 13.55 8.45
CA ILE A 186 -17.51 12.93 9.00
C ILE A 186 -17.09 11.75 8.13
N VAL A 187 -18.03 10.89 7.73
CA VAL A 187 -17.77 9.76 6.82
C VAL A 187 -17.22 10.26 5.48
N CYS A 188 -17.85 11.27 4.85
CA CYS A 188 -17.37 11.87 3.60
C CYS A 188 -15.95 12.42 3.72
N ARG A 189 -15.63 13.12 4.81
CA ARG A 189 -14.28 13.62 5.04
C ARG A 189 -13.25 12.50 5.15
N LYS A 190 -13.56 11.43 5.86
CA LYS A 190 -12.68 10.26 5.95
C LYS A 190 -12.46 9.62 4.58
N ILE A 191 -13.52 9.47 3.78
CA ILE A 191 -13.43 8.94 2.41
C ILE A 191 -12.48 9.80 1.56
N SER A 192 -12.64 11.12 1.58
CA SER A 192 -11.79 12.04 0.82
C SER A 192 -10.31 11.94 1.20
N ILE A 193 -10.00 11.84 2.50
CA ILE A 193 -8.64 11.65 2.99
C ILE A 193 -8.08 10.29 2.52
N MET A 194 -8.84 9.22 2.67
CA MET A 194 -8.41 7.88 2.25
C MET A 194 -8.18 7.79 0.74
N ARG A 195 -9.03 8.42 -0.06
CA ARG A 195 -8.87 8.51 -1.52
C ARG A 195 -7.53 9.15 -1.90
N THR A 196 -7.17 10.23 -1.21
CA THR A 196 -5.88 10.89 -1.40
C THR A 196 -4.72 9.96 -1.00
N TRP A 197 -4.83 9.23 0.09
CA TRP A 197 -3.81 8.28 0.54
C TRP A 197 -3.66 7.10 -0.44
N LEU A 198 -4.75 6.54 -0.91
CA LEU A 198 -4.74 5.45 -1.89
C LEU A 198 -4.08 5.88 -3.19
N LYS A 199 -4.46 7.05 -3.73
CA LYS A 199 -3.83 7.63 -4.92
C LYS A 199 -2.32 7.78 -4.73
N ASN A 200 -1.87 8.32 -3.60
CA ASN A 200 -0.45 8.49 -3.30
C ASN A 200 0.28 7.14 -3.15
N ASN A 201 -0.35 6.16 -2.50
CA ASN A 201 0.21 4.83 -2.35
C ASN A 201 0.32 4.12 -3.70
N ARG A 202 -0.66 4.28 -4.57
CA ARG A 202 -0.69 3.74 -5.93
C ARG A 202 0.45 4.31 -6.78
N ILE A 203 0.60 5.65 -6.81
CA ILE A 203 1.71 6.30 -7.52
C ILE A 203 3.06 5.79 -7.00
N ARG A 204 3.20 5.67 -5.68
CA ARG A 204 4.42 5.16 -5.05
C ARG A 204 4.69 3.71 -5.40
N SER A 205 3.67 2.86 -5.44
CA SER A 205 3.76 1.46 -5.79
C SER A 205 4.29 1.28 -7.22
N VAL A 206 3.66 1.94 -8.19
CA VAL A 206 4.08 1.93 -9.60
C VAL A 206 5.52 2.43 -9.74
N TYR A 207 5.88 3.52 -9.07
CA TYR A 207 7.24 4.06 -9.11
C TYR A 207 8.29 3.08 -8.55
N LEU A 208 8.02 2.44 -7.40
CA LEU A 208 8.93 1.47 -6.80
C LEU A 208 9.06 0.20 -7.65
N GLY A 209 7.95 -0.28 -8.21
CA GLY A 209 7.93 -1.43 -9.10
C GLY A 209 8.80 -1.20 -10.35
N HIS A 210 8.57 -0.10 -11.04
CA HIS A 210 9.38 0.27 -12.21
C HIS A 210 10.88 0.42 -11.86
N ARG A 211 11.17 1.01 -10.72
CA ARG A 211 12.55 1.16 -10.25
C ARG A 211 13.22 -0.18 -9.96
N ALA A 212 12.50 -1.15 -9.39
CA ALA A 212 12.99 -2.51 -9.19
C ALA A 212 13.25 -3.23 -10.52
N GLU A 213 12.37 -3.08 -11.51
CA GLU A 213 12.54 -3.66 -12.85
C GLU A 213 13.77 -3.11 -13.57
N VAL A 214 14.02 -1.81 -13.49
CA VAL A 214 15.23 -1.18 -14.05
C VAL A 214 16.49 -1.76 -13.40
N GLN A 215 16.48 -2.00 -12.09
CA GLN A 215 17.59 -2.62 -11.38
C GLN A 215 17.81 -4.08 -11.81
N VAL A 216 16.73 -4.86 -12.05
CA VAL A 216 16.84 -6.22 -12.61
C VAL A 216 17.59 -6.21 -13.94
N GLN A 217 17.24 -5.26 -14.82
CA GLN A 217 17.90 -5.14 -16.13
C GLN A 217 19.36 -4.75 -15.99
N ALA A 218 19.70 -3.81 -15.08
CA ALA A 218 21.08 -3.39 -14.83
C ALA A 218 21.94 -4.54 -14.27
N VAL A 219 21.37 -5.39 -13.40
CA VAL A 219 22.08 -6.54 -12.84
C VAL A 219 22.27 -7.66 -13.88
N ARG A 220 21.33 -7.84 -14.81
CA ARG A 220 21.40 -8.88 -15.86
C ARG A 220 22.33 -8.51 -17.03
N LYS A 221 22.62 -7.23 -17.23
CA LYS A 221 23.57 -6.78 -18.23
C LYS A 221 24.92 -6.57 -17.56
N PRO A 222 25.88 -7.53 -17.67
CA PRO A 222 27.23 -7.26 -17.20
C PRO A 222 27.75 -6.02 -17.95
N PRO A 223 28.44 -5.09 -17.27
CA PRO A 223 29.02 -3.94 -17.95
C PRO A 223 29.87 -4.44 -19.10
N LEU A 224 29.54 -4.02 -20.33
CA LEU A 224 30.30 -4.37 -21.53
C LEU A 224 31.81 -4.07 -21.38
N GLU A 225 32.15 -3.13 -20.50
CA GLU A 225 33.53 -2.79 -20.13
C GLU A 225 34.28 -3.94 -19.41
N LEU A 226 33.60 -4.77 -18.63
CA LEU A 226 34.25 -5.93 -17.99
C LEU A 226 34.52 -7.05 -18.99
N LEU A 227 33.67 -7.21 -20.01
CA LEU A 227 33.89 -8.18 -21.07
C LEU A 227 35.00 -7.71 -22.02
N SER A 228 35.05 -6.42 -22.35
CA SER A 228 36.12 -5.88 -23.18
C SER A 228 37.53 -5.97 -22.49
N ASN A 229 37.60 -5.67 -21.20
CA ASN A 229 38.85 -5.80 -20.46
C ASN A 229 39.31 -7.25 -20.26
N SER A 230 38.39 -8.21 -20.10
CA SER A 230 38.75 -9.63 -20.03
C SER A 230 39.20 -10.18 -21.38
N PHE A 231 38.64 -9.72 -22.50
CA PHE A 231 39.10 -10.06 -23.83
C PHE A 231 40.48 -9.47 -24.12
N ILE A 232 40.72 -8.20 -23.77
CA ILE A 232 42.02 -7.55 -23.96
C ILE A 232 43.11 -8.20 -23.10
N GLN A 233 42.81 -8.60 -21.85
CA GLN A 233 43.76 -9.35 -21.03
C GLN A 233 44.03 -10.75 -21.58
N ALA A 234 43.05 -11.47 -22.06
CA ALA A 234 43.24 -12.78 -22.69
C ALA A 234 44.06 -12.70 -23.97
N GLU A 235 43.91 -11.66 -24.80
CA GLU A 235 44.75 -11.43 -25.99
C GLU A 235 46.22 -11.05 -25.61
N LEU A 236 46.41 -10.31 -24.53
CA LEU A 236 47.74 -9.98 -24.04
C LEU A 236 48.49 -11.19 -23.49
N GLU A 237 47.81 -12.10 -22.78
CA GLU A 237 48.43 -13.34 -22.27
C GLU A 237 48.76 -14.33 -23.39
N VAL A 238 48.01 -14.38 -24.47
CA VAL A 238 48.31 -15.23 -25.63
C VAL A 238 49.52 -14.70 -26.39
N ASN A 239 49.71 -13.37 -26.51
CA ASN A 239 50.81 -12.75 -27.24
C ASN A 239 52.11 -12.70 -26.41
N THR A 240 52.10 -12.89 -25.11
CA THR A 240 53.31 -12.96 -24.28
C THR A 240 53.88 -14.36 -24.15
N ASN A 241 53.14 -15.39 -24.54
CA ASN A 241 53.57 -16.80 -24.49
C ASN A 241 53.92 -17.38 -25.88
N SER A 242 54.03 -16.54 -26.89
CA SER A 242 54.52 -16.88 -28.24
C SER A 242 55.92 -16.30 -28.47
#